data_3cc932efcf231e2991594caf1741b574
#
_entry.id   3cc932efcf231e2991594caf1741b574
#
_cell.length_a   1.000
_cell.length_b   1.000
_cell.length_c   1.000
_cell.angle_alpha   90.00
_cell.angle_beta   90.00
_cell.angle_gamma   90.00
#
_symmetry.space_group_name_H-M   'P 1'
#
loop_
_entity.id
_entity.type
_entity.pdbx_description
1 polymer ?
#
loop_
_entity_poly.entity_id
_entity_poly.type
_entity_poly.pdbx_seq_one_letter_code
_entity_poly.pdbx_strand_id
1 'polypeptide(L)'
;MTAKPAVVILCGGRGTRLRERTETVPKALVEIGGRPILWHVIRIYAAQGFKRFLLATGYLGEMVEDFVADESWPGGIEVTCVDTGLDTPTGGRIARLGECLEYGTFCATYADGVADVDLDALLDFHRSHGALASLTVVQPRLQWGVAELGDDGRVEGFVEKPRGEHWINGGFFCFEPGALDYLDENSVLEREPLERLAADGQLRGYKHKGFWDCMDTYKDAVELNDLWASGAAPWPAWTASGAAAQ
;
A
#
# COMPACT_ATOMS: atom_id res chain seq x y z
N MET A 1 20.40 7.06 -15.33
CA MET A 1 19.25 6.45 -14.61
C MET A 1 18.14 7.47 -14.62
N THR A 2 16.98 7.14 -15.16
CA THR A 2 15.78 7.99 -15.09
C THR A 2 15.36 8.15 -13.62
N ALA A 3 14.92 9.36 -13.23
CA ALA A 3 14.42 9.59 -11.87
C ALA A 3 13.24 8.65 -11.58
N LYS A 4 13.16 8.15 -10.35
CA LYS A 4 12.01 7.35 -9.91
C LYS A 4 10.75 8.21 -9.86
N PRO A 5 9.56 7.63 -10.15
CA PRO A 5 8.29 8.33 -10.06
C PRO A 5 8.00 8.88 -8.65
N ALA A 6 7.09 9.85 -8.55
CA ALA A 6 6.50 10.23 -7.27
C ALA A 6 5.62 9.10 -6.73
N VAL A 7 5.51 9.00 -5.41
CA VAL A 7 4.69 8.00 -4.71
C VAL A 7 3.58 8.72 -3.94
N VAL A 8 2.34 8.44 -4.29
CA VAL A 8 1.17 8.85 -3.51
C VAL A 8 0.88 7.81 -2.44
N ILE A 9 0.79 8.22 -1.18
CA ILE A 9 0.39 7.34 -0.08
C ILE A 9 -0.97 7.79 0.46
N LEU A 10 -1.95 6.90 0.39
CA LEU A 10 -3.33 7.16 0.83
C LEU A 10 -3.44 6.96 2.34
N CYS A 11 -3.37 8.04 3.12
CA CYS A 11 -3.36 7.99 4.59
C CYS A 11 -4.47 8.82 5.27
N GLY A 12 -5.46 9.31 4.50
CA GLY A 12 -6.53 10.16 5.05
C GLY A 12 -7.78 9.44 5.55
N GLY A 13 -7.81 8.10 5.55
CA GLY A 13 -8.97 7.30 5.95
C GLY A 13 -9.15 7.20 7.48
N ARG A 14 -10.41 7.00 7.94
CA ARG A 14 -10.76 6.89 9.38
C ARG A 14 -10.30 5.59 10.06
N GLY A 15 -9.86 4.57 9.32
CA GLY A 15 -9.37 3.30 9.88
C GLY A 15 -10.37 2.55 10.77
N THR A 16 -11.66 2.57 10.44
CA THR A 16 -12.78 2.12 11.31
C THR A 16 -12.71 0.66 11.77
N ARG A 17 -11.90 -0.18 11.14
CA ARG A 17 -11.72 -1.59 11.52
C ARG A 17 -10.77 -1.78 12.72
N LEU A 18 -9.94 -0.78 13.01
CA LEU A 18 -9.01 -0.72 14.16
C LEU A 18 -9.54 0.16 15.31
N ARG A 19 -10.86 0.19 15.52
CA ARG A 19 -11.60 1.14 16.35
C ARG A 19 -10.96 1.51 17.70
N GLU A 20 -10.36 0.55 18.41
CA GLU A 20 -9.82 0.78 19.76
C GLU A 20 -8.58 1.69 19.79
N ARG A 21 -7.90 1.88 18.65
CA ARG A 21 -6.71 2.74 18.54
C ARG A 21 -6.89 3.93 17.58
N THR A 22 -7.77 3.81 16.59
CA THR A 22 -7.91 4.83 15.53
C THR A 22 -8.90 5.95 15.88
N GLU A 23 -9.51 5.94 17.06
CA GLU A 23 -10.27 7.09 17.58
C GLU A 23 -9.37 8.27 17.94
N THR A 24 -8.13 8.01 18.33
CA THR A 24 -7.18 9.02 18.81
C THR A 24 -5.90 9.11 18.00
N VAL A 25 -5.60 8.10 17.17
CA VAL A 25 -4.39 8.05 16.33
C VAL A 25 -4.78 7.59 14.93
N PRO A 26 -4.39 8.29 13.85
CA PRO A 26 -4.70 7.83 12.50
C PRO A 26 -4.06 6.47 12.24
N LYS A 27 -4.73 5.59 11.46
CA LYS A 27 -4.26 4.23 11.14
C LYS A 27 -2.80 4.21 10.66
N ALA A 28 -2.43 5.20 9.87
CA ALA A 28 -1.08 5.37 9.32
C ALA A 28 0.01 5.54 10.40
N LEU A 29 -0.36 6.00 11.59
CA LEU A 29 0.57 6.21 12.72
C LEU A 29 0.52 5.08 13.77
N VAL A 30 -0.24 4.01 13.56
CA VAL A 30 -0.16 2.83 14.41
C VAL A 30 1.21 2.16 14.22
N GLU A 31 1.86 1.83 15.34
CA GLU A 31 3.26 1.40 15.34
C GLU A 31 3.45 -0.10 15.10
N ILE A 32 4.50 -0.39 14.34
CA ILE A 32 5.11 -1.71 14.20
C ILE A 32 6.58 -1.56 14.60
N GLY A 33 7.00 -2.27 15.63
CA GLY A 33 8.38 -2.19 16.14
C GLY A 33 8.80 -0.81 16.62
N GLY A 34 7.86 -0.03 17.19
CA GLY A 34 8.11 1.33 17.68
C GLY A 34 8.20 2.40 16.59
N ARG A 35 7.79 2.10 15.35
CA ARG A 35 7.71 3.04 14.24
C ARG A 35 6.32 2.96 13.58
N PRO A 36 5.71 4.10 13.18
CA PRO A 36 4.45 4.11 12.44
C PRO A 36 4.49 3.21 11.19
N ILE A 37 3.38 2.54 10.87
CA ILE A 37 3.33 1.72 9.65
C ILE A 37 3.59 2.57 8.39
N LEU A 38 3.18 3.81 8.37
CA LEU A 38 3.50 4.78 7.32
C LEU A 38 5.02 4.92 7.11
N TRP A 39 5.81 4.94 8.20
CA TRP A 39 7.27 4.99 8.11
C TRP A 39 7.80 3.76 7.36
N HIS A 40 7.28 2.56 7.68
CA HIS A 40 7.67 1.32 6.98
C HIS A 40 7.34 1.39 5.48
N VAL A 41 6.15 1.88 5.13
CA VAL A 41 5.74 2.04 3.72
C VAL A 41 6.68 2.98 2.97
N ILE A 42 6.98 4.16 3.54
CA ILE A 42 7.93 5.10 2.94
C ILE A 42 9.32 4.44 2.79
N ARG A 43 9.79 3.70 3.80
CA ARG A 43 11.11 3.04 3.77
C ARG A 43 11.19 1.92 2.74
N ILE A 44 10.11 1.17 2.47
CA ILE A 44 10.04 0.16 1.40
C ILE A 44 10.35 0.80 0.04
N TYR A 45 9.73 1.92 -0.27
CA TYR A 45 9.98 2.65 -1.51
C TYR A 45 11.35 3.33 -1.51
N ALA A 46 11.72 3.99 -0.42
CA ALA A 46 12.97 4.74 -0.31
C ALA A 46 14.20 3.85 -0.45
N ALA A 47 14.17 2.63 0.11
CA ALA A 47 15.25 1.65 -0.02
C ALA A 47 15.50 1.23 -1.49
N GLN A 48 14.50 1.41 -2.35
CA GLN A 48 14.57 1.13 -3.78
C GLN A 48 14.73 2.41 -4.63
N GLY A 49 15.16 3.51 -3.99
CA GLY A 49 15.58 4.74 -4.66
C GLY A 49 14.47 5.73 -4.98
N PHE A 50 13.23 5.53 -4.49
CA PHE A 50 12.18 6.54 -4.57
C PHE A 50 12.44 7.66 -3.55
N LYS A 51 12.23 8.90 -3.95
CA LYS A 51 12.61 10.06 -3.13
C LYS A 51 11.47 11.06 -2.90
N ARG A 52 10.43 11.06 -3.73
CA ARG A 52 9.35 12.01 -3.67
C ARG A 52 8.05 11.32 -3.23
N PHE A 53 7.53 11.72 -2.08
CA PHE A 53 6.33 11.17 -1.47
C PHE A 53 5.27 12.24 -1.28
N LEU A 54 4.05 11.97 -1.72
CA LEU A 54 2.87 12.80 -1.53
C LEU A 54 1.91 12.04 -0.61
N LEU A 55 1.74 12.50 0.61
CA LEU A 55 0.83 11.90 1.57
C LEU A 55 -0.55 12.55 1.44
N ALA A 56 -1.52 11.80 0.93
CA ALA A 56 -2.90 12.26 0.83
C ALA A 56 -3.58 12.13 2.21
N THR A 57 -3.49 13.20 3.02
CA THR A 57 -4.02 13.26 4.38
C THR A 57 -5.51 13.59 4.42
N GLY A 58 -6.11 13.55 5.60
CA GLY A 58 -7.52 13.85 5.86
C GLY A 58 -7.84 13.66 7.34
N TYR A 59 -8.46 12.54 7.74
CA TYR A 59 -8.77 12.30 9.14
C TYR A 59 -7.51 12.29 10.02
N LEU A 60 -7.48 13.14 11.06
CA LEU A 60 -6.32 13.37 11.93
C LEU A 60 -5.03 13.68 11.13
N GLY A 61 -5.15 14.40 10.01
CA GLY A 61 -4.05 14.72 9.11
C GLY A 61 -2.93 15.51 9.79
N GLU A 62 -3.26 16.42 10.72
CA GLU A 62 -2.30 17.20 11.49
C GLU A 62 -1.29 16.30 12.24
N MET A 63 -1.74 15.18 12.79
CA MET A 63 -0.83 14.25 13.46
C MET A 63 0.15 13.58 12.49
N VAL A 64 -0.26 13.34 11.24
CA VAL A 64 0.62 12.81 10.18
C VAL A 64 1.63 13.88 9.76
N GLU A 65 1.20 15.13 9.67
CA GLU A 65 2.06 16.28 9.36
C GLU A 65 3.12 16.50 10.44
N ASP A 66 2.72 16.46 11.71
CA ASP A 66 3.63 16.56 12.87
C ASP A 66 4.67 15.42 12.82
N PHE A 67 4.22 14.19 12.62
CA PHE A 67 5.13 13.04 12.48
C PHE A 67 6.14 13.22 11.35
N VAL A 68 5.68 13.69 10.18
CA VAL A 68 6.55 13.91 9.02
C VAL A 68 7.56 15.02 9.27
N ALA A 69 7.15 16.08 9.97
CA ALA A 69 8.02 17.23 10.31
C ALA A 69 9.10 16.85 11.33
N ASP A 70 8.77 15.97 12.29
CA ASP A 70 9.69 15.54 13.35
C ASP A 70 10.64 14.41 12.89
N GLU A 71 10.31 13.70 11.80
CA GLU A 71 11.10 12.56 11.33
C GLU A 71 12.28 13.01 10.46
N SER A 72 13.45 12.44 10.74
CA SER A 72 14.65 12.65 9.93
C SER A 72 14.69 11.69 8.75
N TRP A 73 14.34 12.17 7.55
CA TRP A 73 14.33 11.36 6.34
C TRP A 73 15.72 11.25 5.71
N PRO A 74 16.27 10.05 5.51
CA PRO A 74 17.61 9.89 4.95
C PRO A 74 17.65 10.15 3.44
N GLY A 75 18.84 10.57 2.95
CA GLY A 75 19.19 10.46 1.52
C GLY A 75 18.43 11.39 0.56
N GLY A 76 17.94 12.55 1.02
CA GLY A 76 17.22 13.51 0.16
C GLY A 76 15.83 13.02 -0.21
N ILE A 77 15.18 12.32 0.70
CA ILE A 77 13.76 11.98 0.63
C ILE A 77 12.94 13.25 0.94
N GLU A 78 11.99 13.53 0.09
CA GLU A 78 11.01 14.62 0.23
C GLU A 78 9.64 14.01 0.52
N VAL A 79 9.08 14.33 1.67
CA VAL A 79 7.74 13.89 2.09
C VAL A 79 6.87 15.12 2.25
N THR A 80 5.83 15.22 1.45
CA THR A 80 4.88 16.34 1.46
C THR A 80 3.50 15.83 1.85
N CYS A 81 2.92 16.38 2.90
CA CYS A 81 1.52 16.16 3.26
C CYS A 81 0.62 17.10 2.47
N VAL A 82 -0.46 16.57 1.92
CA VAL A 82 -1.49 17.33 1.22
C VAL A 82 -2.84 16.97 1.82
N ASP A 83 -3.51 17.92 2.45
CA ASP A 83 -4.87 17.71 2.93
C ASP A 83 -5.81 17.53 1.73
N THR A 84 -6.32 16.33 1.61
CA THR A 84 -7.27 15.95 0.55
C THR A 84 -8.72 15.90 1.05
N GLY A 85 -8.96 16.39 2.27
CA GLY A 85 -10.29 16.46 2.89
C GLY A 85 -10.65 15.22 3.72
N LEU A 86 -11.52 15.45 4.71
CA LEU A 86 -11.87 14.47 5.75
C LEU A 86 -12.55 13.23 5.19
N ASP A 87 -13.56 13.41 4.34
CA ASP A 87 -14.44 12.34 3.86
C ASP A 87 -14.17 11.98 2.38
N THR A 88 -13.06 12.44 1.83
CA THR A 88 -12.69 12.16 0.44
C THR A 88 -12.33 10.69 0.28
N PRO A 89 -12.91 9.96 -0.67
CA PRO A 89 -12.59 8.55 -0.92
C PRO A 89 -11.24 8.39 -1.62
N THR A 90 -10.76 7.15 -1.72
CA THR A 90 -9.40 6.79 -2.18
C THR A 90 -9.04 7.36 -3.55
N GLY A 91 -9.91 7.21 -4.54
CA GLY A 91 -9.72 7.77 -5.88
C GLY A 91 -9.80 9.29 -5.89
N GLY A 92 -10.72 9.86 -5.11
CA GLY A 92 -10.86 11.32 -4.97
C GLY A 92 -9.60 11.98 -4.40
N ARG A 93 -8.87 11.30 -3.49
CA ARG A 93 -7.59 11.80 -2.99
C ARG A 93 -6.53 11.88 -4.08
N ILE A 94 -6.46 10.87 -4.95
CA ILE A 94 -5.53 10.88 -6.09
C ILE A 94 -5.94 11.98 -7.08
N ALA A 95 -7.25 12.13 -7.38
CA ALA A 95 -7.75 13.16 -8.27
C ALA A 95 -7.37 14.58 -7.81
N ARG A 96 -7.44 14.85 -6.50
CA ARG A 96 -7.04 16.15 -5.91
C ARG A 96 -5.54 16.42 -5.99
N LEU A 97 -4.72 15.42 -6.23
CA LEU A 97 -3.28 15.54 -6.46
C LEU A 97 -2.94 15.63 -7.96
N GLY A 98 -3.93 15.63 -8.85
CA GLY A 98 -3.77 15.55 -10.32
C GLY A 98 -2.71 16.49 -10.85
N GLU A 99 -2.78 17.81 -10.52
CA GLU A 99 -1.82 18.82 -10.97
C GLU A 99 -0.35 18.48 -10.62
N CYS A 100 -0.12 17.72 -9.54
CA CYS A 100 1.21 17.25 -9.14
C CYS A 100 1.67 15.99 -9.88
N LEU A 101 0.73 15.29 -10.56
CA LEU A 101 0.91 13.95 -11.12
C LEU A 101 0.85 13.92 -12.66
N GLU A 102 0.50 15.02 -13.31
CA GLU A 102 0.32 15.10 -14.77
C GLU A 102 1.61 14.91 -15.58
N TYR A 103 2.77 14.99 -14.97
CA TYR A 103 4.05 15.09 -15.66
C TYR A 103 4.76 13.75 -15.93
N GLY A 104 4.11 12.64 -15.66
CA GLY A 104 4.66 11.31 -15.94
C GLY A 104 4.10 10.21 -15.06
N THR A 105 4.60 9.00 -15.27
CA THR A 105 4.24 7.85 -14.43
C THR A 105 4.35 8.19 -12.95
N PHE A 106 3.37 7.82 -12.15
CA PHE A 106 3.42 7.91 -10.69
C PHE A 106 3.04 6.58 -10.05
N CYS A 107 3.48 6.37 -8.80
CA CYS A 107 3.09 5.24 -7.99
C CYS A 107 2.04 5.68 -6.98
N ALA A 108 1.18 4.74 -6.57
CA ALA A 108 0.29 4.95 -5.44
C ALA A 108 0.25 3.69 -4.55
N THR A 109 0.00 3.88 -3.26
CA THR A 109 -0.17 2.77 -2.32
C THR A 109 -1.01 3.18 -1.11
N TYR A 110 -1.45 2.20 -0.36
CA TYR A 110 -2.10 2.41 0.94
C TYR A 110 -1.05 2.60 2.03
N ALA A 111 -1.42 3.29 3.11
CA ALA A 111 -0.53 3.55 4.24
C ALA A 111 -0.41 2.39 5.22
N ASP A 112 -1.07 1.26 4.98
CA ASP A 112 -1.25 0.17 5.94
C ASP A 112 -0.78 -1.20 5.44
N GLY A 113 -0.20 -1.27 4.23
CA GLY A 113 0.31 -2.50 3.64
C GLY A 113 1.84 -2.53 3.59
N VAL A 114 2.43 -3.65 4.01
CA VAL A 114 3.87 -3.90 3.93
C VAL A 114 4.16 -5.14 3.08
N ALA A 115 5.23 -5.08 2.27
CA ALA A 115 5.60 -6.17 1.36
C ALA A 115 7.10 -6.15 1.05
N ASP A 116 7.63 -7.28 0.63
CA ASP A 116 8.97 -7.42 0.04
C ASP A 116 8.95 -7.27 -1.50
N VAL A 117 8.03 -6.45 -2.00
CA VAL A 117 7.82 -6.24 -3.44
C VAL A 117 9.05 -5.60 -4.10
N ASP A 118 9.45 -6.14 -5.24
CA ASP A 118 10.43 -5.53 -6.14
C ASP A 118 9.76 -4.43 -6.97
N LEU A 119 9.98 -3.17 -6.56
CA LEU A 119 9.38 -2.00 -7.20
C LEU A 119 10.03 -1.65 -8.53
N ASP A 120 11.27 -2.07 -8.77
CA ASP A 120 11.91 -1.93 -10.08
C ASP A 120 11.27 -2.89 -11.09
N ALA A 121 11.08 -4.15 -10.69
CA ALA A 121 10.40 -5.12 -11.52
C ALA A 121 8.92 -4.74 -11.78
N LEU A 122 8.23 -4.14 -10.81
CA LEU A 122 6.88 -3.60 -11.00
C LEU A 122 6.86 -2.45 -12.02
N LEU A 123 7.81 -1.50 -11.94
CA LEU A 123 7.92 -0.40 -12.91
C LEU A 123 8.27 -0.90 -14.30
N ASP A 124 9.16 -1.87 -14.42
CA ASP A 124 9.53 -2.46 -15.71
C ASP A 124 8.34 -3.23 -16.32
N PHE A 125 7.60 -3.97 -15.50
CA PHE A 125 6.33 -4.58 -15.90
C PHE A 125 5.34 -3.52 -16.40
N HIS A 126 5.14 -2.44 -15.65
CA HIS A 126 4.23 -1.36 -16.02
C HIS A 126 4.60 -0.75 -17.38
N ARG A 127 5.86 -0.45 -17.61
CA ARG A 127 6.36 0.10 -18.88
C ARG A 127 6.24 -0.87 -20.06
N SER A 128 6.25 -2.18 -19.79
CA SER A 128 6.28 -3.21 -20.85
C SER A 128 4.98 -3.37 -21.62
N HIS A 129 3.84 -3.00 -21.04
CA HIS A 129 2.52 -3.32 -21.61
C HIS A 129 1.75 -2.09 -22.15
N GLY A 130 2.19 -0.87 -21.87
CA GLY A 130 1.61 0.36 -22.40
C GLY A 130 0.17 0.66 -21.95
N ALA A 131 -0.39 -0.07 -20.97
CA ALA A 131 -1.68 0.25 -20.36
C ALA A 131 -1.52 1.35 -19.30
N LEU A 132 -2.61 2.03 -18.95
CA LEU A 132 -2.60 3.18 -18.04
C LEU A 132 -2.34 2.84 -16.59
N ALA A 133 -2.60 1.59 -16.17
CA ALA A 133 -2.46 1.20 -14.77
C ALA A 133 -1.90 -0.22 -14.61
N SER A 134 -1.08 -0.38 -13.58
CA SER A 134 -0.69 -1.67 -13.01
C SER A 134 -1.00 -1.69 -11.53
N LEU A 135 -1.48 -2.82 -11.01
CA LEU A 135 -1.58 -3.06 -9.58
C LEU A 135 -0.83 -4.32 -9.20
N THR A 136 -0.23 -4.33 -8.03
CA THR A 136 0.32 -5.56 -7.47
C THR A 136 -0.82 -6.43 -6.99
N VAL A 137 -0.84 -7.69 -7.46
CA VAL A 137 -1.81 -8.68 -7.03
C VAL A 137 -1.13 -9.76 -6.20
N VAL A 138 -1.76 -10.16 -5.12
CA VAL A 138 -1.23 -11.09 -4.13
C VAL A 138 -2.24 -12.19 -3.81
N GLN A 139 -1.75 -13.33 -3.32
CA GLN A 139 -2.56 -14.39 -2.74
C GLN A 139 -2.31 -14.44 -1.24
N PRO A 140 -3.14 -13.77 -0.42
CA PRO A 140 -2.94 -13.71 1.02
C PRO A 140 -3.16 -15.07 1.67
N ARG A 141 -2.62 -15.28 2.86
CA ARG A 141 -3.01 -16.40 3.69
C ARG A 141 -4.44 -16.19 4.19
N LEU A 142 -5.28 -17.21 4.08
CA LEU A 142 -6.61 -17.17 4.66
C LEU A 142 -6.49 -17.12 6.19
N GLN A 143 -7.47 -16.50 6.83
CA GLN A 143 -7.49 -16.42 8.30
C GLN A 143 -8.10 -17.67 8.95
N TRP A 144 -8.66 -18.56 8.14
CA TRP A 144 -9.37 -19.79 8.57
C TRP A 144 -8.80 -21.02 7.88
N GLY A 145 -9.05 -22.18 8.51
CA GLY A 145 -8.84 -23.46 7.89
C GLY A 145 -9.85 -23.70 6.75
N VAL A 146 -9.41 -24.37 5.71
CA VAL A 146 -10.25 -24.78 4.57
C VAL A 146 -10.45 -26.28 4.64
N ALA A 147 -11.72 -26.71 4.58
CA ALA A 147 -12.11 -28.10 4.53
C ALA A 147 -12.56 -28.47 3.11
N GLU A 148 -12.06 -29.57 2.61
CA GLU A 148 -12.56 -30.20 1.38
C GLU A 148 -13.64 -31.21 1.77
N LEU A 149 -14.82 -31.09 1.16
CA LEU A 149 -15.97 -31.94 1.49
C LEU A 149 -16.31 -32.87 0.34
N GLY A 150 -16.48 -34.17 0.65
CA GLY A 150 -17.12 -35.11 -0.24
C GLY A 150 -18.64 -34.88 -0.35
N ASP A 151 -19.28 -35.48 -1.35
CA ASP A 151 -20.71 -35.36 -1.60
C ASP A 151 -21.58 -35.86 -0.43
N ASP A 152 -21.05 -36.74 0.39
CA ASP A 152 -21.71 -37.28 1.60
C ASP A 152 -21.49 -36.40 2.86
N GLY A 153 -20.80 -35.27 2.71
CA GLY A 153 -20.47 -34.34 3.80
C GLY A 153 -19.25 -34.76 4.63
N ARG A 154 -18.52 -35.81 4.23
CA ARG A 154 -17.28 -36.20 4.88
C ARG A 154 -16.19 -35.18 4.57
N VAL A 155 -15.39 -34.83 5.58
CA VAL A 155 -14.17 -34.01 5.38
C VAL A 155 -13.08 -34.90 4.77
N GLU A 156 -12.71 -34.64 3.54
CA GLU A 156 -11.68 -35.39 2.78
C GLU A 156 -10.29 -34.74 2.93
N GLY A 157 -10.26 -33.42 3.16
CA GLY A 157 -9.04 -32.66 3.39
C GLY A 157 -9.27 -31.49 4.33
N PHE A 158 -8.22 -31.11 5.08
CA PHE A 158 -8.22 -29.90 5.91
C PHE A 158 -6.85 -29.26 5.90
N VAL A 159 -6.80 -27.95 5.60
CA VAL A 159 -5.56 -27.18 5.61
C VAL A 159 -5.81 -25.89 6.43
N GLU A 160 -5.03 -25.70 7.49
CA GLU A 160 -5.11 -24.50 8.33
C GLU A 160 -4.42 -23.33 7.62
N LYS A 161 -5.15 -22.21 7.47
CA LYS A 161 -4.69 -20.94 6.91
C LYS A 161 -3.90 -21.12 5.57
N PRO A 162 -4.46 -21.80 4.56
CA PRO A 162 -3.78 -21.94 3.27
C PRO A 162 -3.65 -20.58 2.57
N ARG A 163 -2.84 -20.51 1.53
CA ARG A 163 -2.90 -19.37 0.59
C ARG A 163 -4.24 -19.40 -0.15
N GLY A 164 -4.86 -18.24 -0.30
CA GLY A 164 -6.07 -18.09 -1.11
C GLY A 164 -5.81 -18.43 -2.58
N GLU A 165 -6.81 -18.97 -3.27
CA GLU A 165 -6.72 -19.28 -4.70
C GLU A 165 -6.84 -18.03 -5.57
N HIS A 166 -7.56 -17.01 -5.07
CA HIS A 166 -7.79 -15.77 -5.79
C HIS A 166 -6.67 -14.76 -5.58
N TRP A 167 -6.36 -14.04 -6.65
CA TRP A 167 -5.52 -12.87 -6.61
C TRP A 167 -6.33 -11.67 -6.14
N ILE A 168 -5.85 -10.98 -5.12
CA ILE A 168 -6.49 -9.77 -4.60
C ILE A 168 -5.60 -8.55 -4.82
N ASN A 169 -6.19 -7.35 -4.70
CA ASN A 169 -5.47 -6.10 -4.73
C ASN A 169 -4.53 -6.00 -3.53
N GLY A 170 -3.22 -5.92 -3.80
CA GLY A 170 -2.15 -5.78 -2.81
C GLY A 170 -1.64 -4.34 -2.65
N GLY A 171 -2.27 -3.37 -3.30
CA GLY A 171 -1.71 -2.01 -3.37
C GLY A 171 -0.54 -1.93 -4.34
N PHE A 172 0.44 -1.04 -4.07
CA PHE A 172 1.62 -0.85 -4.90
C PHE A 172 1.26 -0.70 -6.38
N PHE A 173 0.60 0.41 -6.69
CA PHE A 173 0.15 0.74 -8.04
C PHE A 173 1.21 1.53 -8.80
N CYS A 174 1.18 1.38 -10.13
CA CYS A 174 1.78 2.33 -11.08
C CYS A 174 0.69 2.84 -12.02
N PHE A 175 0.70 4.14 -12.26
CA PHE A 175 -0.26 4.81 -13.12
C PHE A 175 0.45 5.72 -14.12
N GLU A 176 -0.03 5.74 -15.36
CA GLU A 176 0.23 6.82 -16.30
C GLU A 176 -0.73 7.99 -16.07
N PRO A 177 -0.37 9.24 -16.43
CA PRO A 177 -1.23 10.41 -16.23
C PRO A 177 -2.65 10.24 -16.77
N GLY A 178 -2.83 9.55 -17.89
CA GLY A 178 -4.15 9.26 -18.46
C GLY A 178 -5.09 8.45 -17.56
N ALA A 179 -4.57 7.81 -16.50
CA ALA A 179 -5.42 7.16 -15.53
C ALA A 179 -6.22 8.16 -14.68
N LEU A 180 -5.78 9.42 -14.60
CA LEU A 180 -6.50 10.49 -13.89
C LEU A 180 -7.86 10.80 -14.53
N ASP A 181 -8.04 10.54 -15.83
CA ASP A 181 -9.32 10.71 -16.55
C ASP A 181 -10.41 9.73 -16.06
N TYR A 182 -10.02 8.70 -15.31
CA TYR A 182 -10.92 7.73 -14.69
C TYR A 182 -11.33 8.11 -13.27
N LEU A 183 -10.79 9.23 -12.73
CA LEU A 183 -10.98 9.65 -11.35
C LEU A 183 -11.72 10.99 -11.29
N ASP A 184 -12.56 11.13 -10.28
CA ASP A 184 -13.12 12.39 -9.83
C ASP A 184 -13.06 12.49 -8.30
N GLU A 185 -13.53 13.60 -7.72
CA GLU A 185 -13.46 13.86 -6.28
C GLU A 185 -14.26 12.85 -5.41
N ASN A 186 -15.23 12.14 -6.00
CA ASN A 186 -16.10 11.18 -5.33
C ASN A 186 -15.70 9.72 -5.60
N SER A 187 -14.67 9.50 -6.40
CA SER A 187 -14.25 8.17 -6.83
C SER A 187 -13.69 7.35 -5.67
N VAL A 188 -14.21 6.14 -5.49
CA VAL A 188 -13.58 5.08 -4.70
C VAL A 188 -12.69 4.27 -5.64
N LEU A 189 -11.38 4.37 -5.51
CA LEU A 189 -10.41 3.79 -6.46
C LEU A 189 -10.72 2.32 -6.79
N GLU A 190 -11.04 1.54 -5.75
CA GLU A 190 -11.24 0.08 -5.80
C GLU A 190 -12.56 -0.37 -6.43
N ARG A 191 -13.41 0.59 -6.82
CA ARG A 191 -14.69 0.35 -7.46
C ARG A 191 -14.65 0.77 -8.92
N GLU A 192 -15.52 1.68 -9.28
CA GLU A 192 -15.74 2.13 -10.65
C GLU A 192 -14.45 2.50 -11.40
N PRO A 193 -13.46 3.23 -10.87
CA PRO A 193 -12.23 3.53 -11.62
C PRO A 193 -11.44 2.30 -12.04
N LEU A 194 -11.14 1.38 -11.10
CA LEU A 194 -10.43 0.15 -11.43
C LEU A 194 -11.26 -0.80 -12.30
N GLU A 195 -12.58 -0.84 -12.12
CA GLU A 195 -13.49 -1.62 -12.96
C GLU A 195 -13.51 -1.10 -14.41
N ARG A 196 -13.57 0.22 -14.62
CA ARG A 196 -13.50 0.85 -15.95
C ARG A 196 -12.14 0.63 -16.59
N LEU A 197 -11.06 0.89 -15.87
CA LEU A 197 -9.69 0.62 -16.38
C LEU A 197 -9.54 -0.85 -16.81
N ALA A 198 -10.12 -1.79 -16.06
CA ALA A 198 -10.11 -3.21 -16.42
C ALA A 198 -10.95 -3.50 -17.67
N ALA A 199 -12.17 -2.95 -17.75
CA ALA A 199 -13.07 -3.12 -18.90
C ALA A 199 -12.48 -2.57 -20.18
N ASP A 200 -11.78 -1.43 -20.11
CA ASP A 200 -11.10 -0.77 -21.23
C ASP A 200 -9.74 -1.43 -21.57
N GLY A 201 -9.36 -2.51 -20.86
CA GLY A 201 -8.08 -3.18 -21.07
C GLY A 201 -6.86 -2.37 -20.62
N GLN A 202 -7.08 -1.34 -19.79
CA GLN A 202 -6.05 -0.39 -19.34
C GLN A 202 -5.50 -0.75 -17.93
N LEU A 203 -5.88 -1.89 -17.34
CA LEU A 203 -5.39 -2.38 -16.07
C LEU A 203 -4.63 -3.70 -16.23
N ARG A 204 -3.45 -3.82 -15.61
CA ARG A 204 -2.65 -5.04 -15.58
C ARG A 204 -2.28 -5.43 -14.15
N GLY A 205 -2.25 -6.73 -13.87
CA GLY A 205 -1.88 -7.28 -12.56
C GLY A 205 -0.45 -7.79 -12.52
N TYR A 206 0.40 -7.18 -11.70
CA TYR A 206 1.73 -7.67 -11.37
C TYR A 206 1.64 -8.71 -10.25
N LYS A 207 1.96 -9.97 -10.55
CA LYS A 207 1.85 -11.08 -9.59
C LYS A 207 3.01 -11.08 -8.62
N HIS A 208 2.77 -10.64 -7.38
CA HIS A 208 3.74 -10.76 -6.30
C HIS A 208 3.50 -12.05 -5.49
N LYS A 209 4.54 -12.87 -5.36
CA LYS A 209 4.49 -14.18 -4.68
C LYS A 209 5.22 -14.18 -3.34
N GLY A 210 5.91 -13.09 -3.02
CA GLY A 210 6.64 -12.88 -1.78
C GLY A 210 5.73 -12.62 -0.58
N PHE A 211 6.27 -11.93 0.38
CA PHE A 211 5.54 -11.48 1.56
C PHE A 211 4.69 -10.25 1.23
N TRP A 212 3.47 -10.28 1.68
CA TRP A 212 2.56 -9.14 1.71
C TRP A 212 1.61 -9.32 2.87
N ASP A 213 1.38 -8.26 3.63
CA ASP A 213 0.36 -8.21 4.67
C ASP A 213 -0.13 -6.78 4.85
N CYS A 214 -1.33 -6.62 5.42
CA CYS A 214 -1.91 -5.32 5.73
C CYS A 214 -2.42 -5.29 7.16
N MET A 215 -2.29 -4.13 7.79
CA MET A 215 -2.72 -3.91 9.17
C MET A 215 -4.17 -3.41 9.21
N ASP A 216 -5.14 -4.29 9.02
CA ASP A 216 -6.56 -3.94 9.05
C ASP A 216 -7.20 -4.08 10.44
N THR A 217 -6.70 -5.00 11.25
CA THR A 217 -7.22 -5.31 12.59
C THR A 217 -6.14 -5.21 13.65
N TYR A 218 -6.54 -5.19 14.92
CA TYR A 218 -5.59 -5.26 16.04
C TYR A 218 -4.74 -6.53 16.02
N LYS A 219 -5.33 -7.64 15.57
CA LYS A 219 -4.60 -8.91 15.40
C LYS A 219 -3.48 -8.77 14.38
N ASP A 220 -3.75 -8.13 13.24
CA ASP A 220 -2.74 -7.91 12.21
C ASP A 220 -1.59 -7.05 12.75
N ALA A 221 -1.91 -6.01 13.54
CA ALA A 221 -0.89 -5.19 14.21
C ALA A 221 -0.02 -6.02 15.15
N VAL A 222 -0.60 -6.95 15.91
CA VAL A 222 0.16 -7.86 16.79
C VAL A 222 1.05 -8.79 15.97
N GLU A 223 0.50 -9.45 14.94
CA GLU A 223 1.24 -10.38 14.08
C GLU A 223 2.43 -9.69 13.38
N LEU A 224 2.23 -8.45 12.87
CA LEU A 224 3.31 -7.66 12.26
C LEU A 224 4.38 -7.23 13.29
N ASN A 225 3.97 -6.88 14.52
CA ASN A 225 4.93 -6.58 15.60
C ASN A 225 5.73 -7.82 16.01
N ASP A 226 5.12 -8.99 16.09
CA ASP A 226 5.80 -10.25 16.41
C ASP A 226 6.83 -10.60 15.32
N LEU A 227 6.47 -10.44 14.03
CA LEU A 227 7.39 -10.60 12.91
C LEU A 227 8.59 -9.64 13.02
N TRP A 228 8.32 -8.38 13.35
CA TRP A 228 9.39 -7.38 13.52
C TRP A 228 10.30 -7.72 14.71
N ALA A 229 9.72 -8.01 15.87
CA ALA A 229 10.47 -8.31 17.09
C ALA A 229 11.33 -9.58 16.99
N SER A 230 10.87 -10.56 16.21
CA SER A 230 11.63 -11.80 15.96
C SER A 230 12.76 -11.62 14.94
N GLY A 231 12.86 -10.47 14.27
CA GLY A 231 13.80 -10.24 13.16
C GLY A 231 13.45 -11.01 11.88
N ALA A 232 12.25 -11.61 11.80
CA ALA A 232 11.79 -12.36 10.64
C ALA A 232 10.96 -11.52 9.65
N ALA A 233 10.80 -10.22 9.89
CA ALA A 233 10.10 -9.31 9.01
C ALA A 233 10.77 -9.26 7.63
N PRO A 234 10.09 -9.62 6.53
CA PRO A 234 10.74 -9.72 5.21
C PRO A 234 10.80 -8.39 4.45
N TRP A 235 10.01 -7.38 4.83
CA TRP A 235 9.90 -6.10 4.12
C TRP A 235 11.01 -5.07 4.38
N PRO A 236 11.85 -5.13 5.44
CA PRO A 236 12.90 -4.12 5.67
C PRO A 236 14.13 -4.33 4.78
N ALA A 237 13.98 -4.14 3.46
CA ALA A 237 15.07 -4.22 2.49
C ALA A 237 16.26 -3.30 2.82
N TRP A 238 16.05 -2.22 3.59
CA TRP A 238 17.11 -1.30 4.02
C TRP A 238 18.07 -1.89 5.05
N THR A 239 17.72 -2.99 5.73
CA THR A 239 18.62 -3.66 6.69
C THR A 239 19.66 -4.53 5.99
N ALA A 240 19.32 -5.07 4.81
CA ALA A 240 20.23 -5.89 4.01
C ALA A 240 21.37 -5.07 3.37
N SER A 241 21.21 -3.74 3.24
CA SER A 241 22.18 -2.84 2.60
C SER A 241 23.14 -2.17 3.60
N GLY A 242 23.23 -2.62 4.85
CA GLY A 242 24.19 -2.14 5.84
C GLY A 242 23.95 -0.73 6.39
N ALA A 243 22.78 -0.14 6.15
CA ALA A 243 22.35 1.07 6.84
C ALA A 243 21.68 0.68 8.17
N ALA A 244 22.53 0.46 9.19
CA ALA A 244 22.08 0.28 10.55
C ALA A 244 21.15 1.43 10.97
N ALA A 245 20.10 1.07 11.68
CA ALA A 245 19.24 2.00 12.38
C ALA A 245 20.12 2.96 13.25
N GLN A 246 20.06 4.23 12.97
CA GLN A 246 20.33 5.32 13.91
C GLN A 246 19.07 6.17 13.97
#